data_1b5cfc01fa0675c072eea86c21b5fda5
#
_entry.id   1b5cfc01fa0675c072eea86c21b5fda5
#
_cell.length_a   1.000
_cell.length_b   1.000
_cell.length_c   1.000
_cell.angle_alpha   90.00
_cell.angle_beta   90.00
_cell.angle_gamma   90.00
#
_symmetry.space_group_name_H-M   'P 1'
#
loop_
_entity.id
_entity.type
_entity.pdbx_description
1 polymer ?
#
loop_
_entity_poly.entity_id
_entity_poly.type
_entity_poly.pdbx_seq_one_letter_code
_entity_poly.pdbx_strand_id
1 'polypeptide(L)'
;MDCRALAFHQLPHQPKLFLAYLEKFETVKAFYAHPPTMQAVARESTKLDYPEERRAEVVAILSKQNAALGAGTETISNLARFGKGAVAVVSGQQVGLFGGPAYAIYKALTAIQIADELTRDGTDAVPVFWMATEDHDLEEVRHTSWFEAGKLIRFELPDGNEEGTPVGRISLGAEGQRLAREAAGLLEKDGGDLLAQYLSESYQAQETYGSAFGKLFARLFAEQGLILMDPLDAGLHQVAAPLYQHALAERDAINEELLERGKELERAGFDVQVKVTSKSTLLFYMGDRAREAISAGNDNFQTGDKSWALDELVHLTHQEPENFSPNALFRPVVQDYLLPTVAFIGGPAELSYIAQSQVVYEHLLRRMPVMLPRAGFTLVDAKANKLLGKYGLTVEEVWEGSQELRRKMAGASVPKSLSKGFDRDQKQIAKMVERLGKQIEKLDTTLAGTVERTKKGIDFHLEQLRQKAGRALDQRLGVLASHEQHLESLLNPHKGLQERELCLLPLLARWGTDGSGELQKLCSSKKLGHHFIVSLP
;
A
#
# COMPACT_ATOMS: atom_id res chain seq x y z
N MET A 1 17.41 16.65 -6.55
CA MET A 1 16.45 15.57 -6.91
C MET A 1 15.31 16.19 -7.69
N ASP A 2 15.05 15.73 -8.90
CA ASP A 2 13.86 16.15 -9.67
C ASP A 2 12.65 15.34 -9.16
N CYS A 3 11.61 16.07 -8.71
CA CYS A 3 10.46 15.47 -8.05
C CYS A 3 9.19 16.22 -8.46
N ARG A 4 8.19 15.48 -8.96
CA ARG A 4 6.89 16.01 -9.36
C ARG A 4 5.78 15.35 -8.53
N ALA A 5 4.92 16.15 -7.92
CA ALA A 5 3.77 15.68 -7.17
C ALA A 5 2.55 15.50 -8.09
N LEU A 6 1.80 14.42 -7.89
CA LEU A 6 0.51 14.14 -8.51
C LEU A 6 -0.54 14.00 -7.41
N ALA A 7 -1.72 14.54 -7.62
CA ALA A 7 -2.85 14.24 -6.76
C ALA A 7 -3.32 12.79 -6.99
N PHE A 8 -3.85 12.13 -5.95
CA PHE A 8 -4.24 10.72 -6.07
C PHE A 8 -5.30 10.44 -7.14
N HIS A 9 -6.18 11.39 -7.46
CA HIS A 9 -7.16 11.23 -8.55
C HIS A 9 -6.53 11.12 -9.94
N GLN A 10 -5.26 11.50 -10.10
CA GLN A 10 -4.51 11.36 -11.35
C GLN A 10 -3.91 9.97 -11.53
N LEU A 11 -3.93 9.15 -10.48
CA LEU A 11 -3.45 7.77 -10.51
C LEU A 11 -4.54 6.82 -11.00
N PRO A 12 -4.17 5.74 -11.72
CA PRO A 12 -5.15 4.73 -12.12
C PRO A 12 -5.73 3.99 -10.90
N HIS A 13 -7.00 3.57 -11.04
CA HIS A 13 -7.67 2.62 -10.15
C HIS A 13 -7.74 2.99 -8.67
N GLN A 14 -7.88 4.29 -8.35
CA GLN A 14 -8.05 4.70 -6.96
C GLN A 14 -9.51 4.52 -6.48
N PRO A 15 -9.73 4.03 -5.23
CA PRO A 15 -11.07 3.90 -4.67
C PRO A 15 -11.76 5.28 -4.56
N LYS A 16 -13.02 5.35 -5.00
CA LYS A 16 -13.80 6.59 -4.97
C LYS A 16 -13.95 7.17 -3.56
N LEU A 17 -14.16 6.31 -2.57
CA LEU A 17 -14.31 6.73 -1.18
C LEU A 17 -13.01 7.34 -0.64
N PHE A 18 -11.85 6.77 -0.95
CA PHE A 18 -10.56 7.33 -0.61
C PHE A 18 -10.36 8.74 -1.21
N LEU A 19 -10.67 8.92 -2.49
CA LEU A 19 -10.58 10.22 -3.13
C LEU A 19 -11.53 11.24 -2.51
N ALA A 20 -12.77 10.84 -2.19
CA ALA A 20 -13.72 11.69 -1.50
C ALA A 20 -13.25 12.07 -0.10
N TYR A 21 -12.64 11.13 0.64
CA TYR A 21 -12.08 11.38 1.96
C TYR A 21 -10.97 12.43 1.93
N LEU A 22 -10.09 12.38 0.94
CA LEU A 22 -8.98 13.34 0.81
C LEU A 22 -9.43 14.72 0.30
N GLU A 23 -10.31 14.75 -0.70
CA GLU A 23 -10.58 15.97 -1.46
C GLU A 23 -11.92 16.63 -1.11
N LYS A 24 -12.86 15.86 -0.57
CA LYS A 24 -14.26 16.30 -0.34
C LYS A 24 -14.79 15.75 0.99
N PHE A 25 -14.02 15.88 2.07
CA PHE A 25 -14.32 15.29 3.38
C PHE A 25 -15.77 15.54 3.84
N GLU A 26 -16.33 16.71 3.62
CA GLU A 26 -17.70 17.05 4.01
C GLU A 26 -18.76 16.10 3.40
N THR A 27 -18.47 15.49 2.25
CA THR A 27 -19.39 14.53 1.60
C THR A 27 -19.34 13.13 2.22
N VAL A 28 -18.30 12.84 2.99
CA VAL A 28 -18.06 11.51 3.60
C VAL A 28 -17.86 11.56 5.12
N LYS A 29 -18.09 12.70 5.74
CA LYS A 29 -17.92 12.91 7.19
C LYS A 29 -18.78 11.99 8.07
N ALA A 30 -19.85 11.40 7.50
CA ALA A 30 -20.65 10.40 8.19
C ALA A 30 -19.93 9.04 8.37
N PHE A 31 -18.86 8.82 7.61
CA PHE A 31 -18.11 7.56 7.57
C PHE A 31 -16.75 7.63 8.27
N TYR A 32 -16.31 8.82 8.70
CA TYR A 32 -15.01 9.04 9.35
C TYR A 32 -15.15 10.04 10.48
N ALA A 33 -14.50 9.75 11.61
CA ALA A 33 -14.55 10.64 12.77
C ALA A 33 -13.83 11.98 12.54
N HIS A 34 -12.79 12.00 11.70
CA HIS A 34 -11.91 13.15 11.54
C HIS A 34 -11.49 13.37 10.09
N PRO A 35 -11.29 14.64 9.65
CA PRO A 35 -10.62 14.92 8.38
C PRO A 35 -9.13 14.54 8.43
N PRO A 36 -8.48 14.20 7.28
CA PRO A 36 -7.08 13.77 7.22
C PRO A 36 -6.11 14.96 7.37
N THR A 37 -6.09 15.60 8.54
CA THR A 37 -5.29 16.81 8.80
C THR A 37 -4.49 16.73 10.09
N MET A 38 -3.31 17.36 10.11
CA MET A 38 -2.49 17.46 11.33
C MET A 38 -3.17 18.21 12.45
N GLN A 39 -4.07 19.17 12.14
CA GLN A 39 -4.88 19.84 13.16
C GLN A 39 -5.84 18.88 13.87
N ALA A 40 -6.41 17.91 13.14
CA ALA A 40 -7.21 16.86 13.74
C ALA A 40 -6.36 15.96 14.63
N VAL A 41 -5.15 15.56 14.17
CA VAL A 41 -4.21 14.76 14.98
C VAL A 41 -3.84 15.48 16.29
N ALA A 42 -3.47 16.76 16.22
CA ALA A 42 -3.14 17.55 17.42
C ALA A 42 -4.31 17.66 18.40
N ARG A 43 -5.56 17.78 17.91
CA ARG A 43 -6.75 17.79 18.76
C ARG A 43 -7.00 16.44 19.43
N GLU A 44 -6.82 15.36 18.71
CA GLU A 44 -7.04 14.01 19.26
C GLU A 44 -5.93 13.61 20.24
N SER A 45 -4.68 14.06 20.04
CA SER A 45 -3.60 13.82 21.00
C SER A 45 -3.87 14.41 22.39
N THR A 46 -4.55 15.55 22.46
CA THR A 46 -4.91 16.20 23.76
C THR A 46 -6.08 15.54 24.48
N LYS A 47 -6.89 14.74 23.79
CA LYS A 47 -8.05 14.03 24.36
C LYS A 47 -7.76 12.58 24.68
N LEU A 48 -6.61 12.07 24.23
CA LEU A 48 -6.26 10.67 24.36
C LEU A 48 -6.10 10.29 25.83
N ASP A 49 -7.00 9.43 26.29
CA ASP A 49 -6.88 8.74 27.56
C ASP A 49 -6.45 7.29 27.30
N TYR A 50 -5.24 6.93 27.78
CA TYR A 50 -4.69 5.60 27.60
C TYR A 50 -4.16 5.10 28.94
N PRO A 51 -4.71 3.97 29.46
CA PRO A 51 -4.41 3.48 30.81
C PRO A 51 -2.92 3.18 31.01
N GLU A 52 -2.34 3.71 32.10
CA GLU A 52 -0.93 3.53 32.43
C GLU A 52 -0.54 2.06 32.65
N GLU A 53 -1.44 1.24 33.25
CA GLU A 53 -1.23 -0.19 33.43
C GLU A 53 -1.05 -0.90 32.09
N ARG A 54 -1.99 -0.67 31.14
CA ARG A 54 -1.88 -1.22 29.78
C ARG A 54 -0.62 -0.73 29.07
N ARG A 55 -0.26 0.53 29.24
CA ARG A 55 0.98 1.09 28.69
C ARG A 55 2.20 0.32 29.18
N ALA A 56 2.29 0.07 30.48
CA ALA A 56 3.40 -0.65 31.07
C ALA A 56 3.52 -2.09 30.55
N GLU A 57 2.39 -2.80 30.45
CA GLU A 57 2.34 -4.16 29.90
C GLU A 57 2.77 -4.19 28.44
N VAL A 58 2.18 -3.34 27.58
CA VAL A 58 2.50 -3.29 26.15
C VAL A 58 3.97 -2.90 25.91
N VAL A 59 4.51 -1.91 26.65
CA VAL A 59 5.92 -1.54 26.54
C VAL A 59 6.85 -2.70 26.89
N ALA A 60 6.54 -3.47 27.94
CA ALA A 60 7.35 -4.63 28.33
C ALA A 60 7.38 -5.68 27.21
N ILE A 61 6.23 -5.95 26.58
CA ILE A 61 6.12 -6.90 25.47
C ILE A 61 6.89 -6.37 24.25
N LEU A 62 6.64 -5.13 23.83
CA LEU A 62 7.30 -4.53 22.68
C LEU A 62 8.82 -4.44 22.86
N SER A 63 9.30 -4.16 24.09
CA SER A 63 10.72 -4.14 24.38
C SER A 63 11.37 -5.50 24.15
N LYS A 64 10.71 -6.59 24.57
CA LYS A 64 11.16 -7.96 24.34
C LYS A 64 11.15 -8.31 22.85
N GLN A 65 10.06 -7.98 22.13
CA GLN A 65 9.95 -8.25 20.69
C GLN A 65 11.05 -7.51 19.90
N ASN A 66 11.21 -6.22 20.12
CA ASN A 66 12.18 -5.42 19.39
C ASN A 66 13.64 -5.81 19.72
N ALA A 67 13.92 -6.20 20.96
CA ALA A 67 15.23 -6.76 21.32
C ALA A 67 15.52 -8.08 20.56
N ALA A 68 14.53 -8.96 20.44
CA ALA A 68 14.66 -10.22 19.68
C ALA A 68 14.83 -9.99 18.17
N LEU A 69 14.29 -8.90 17.63
CA LEU A 69 14.46 -8.49 16.23
C LEU A 69 15.78 -7.76 15.96
N GLY A 70 16.56 -7.45 17.00
CA GLY A 70 17.84 -6.75 16.88
C GLY A 70 17.68 -5.23 16.68
N ALA A 71 16.69 -4.63 17.32
CA ALA A 71 16.43 -3.19 17.24
C ALA A 71 17.60 -2.34 17.72
N GLY A 72 17.81 -1.21 17.05
CA GLY A 72 18.86 -0.24 17.38
C GLY A 72 18.52 0.66 18.57
N THR A 73 19.50 1.52 18.93
CA THR A 73 19.41 2.43 20.09
C THR A 73 18.24 3.39 20.00
N GLU A 74 17.91 3.90 18.80
CA GLU A 74 16.79 4.83 18.60
C GLU A 74 15.43 4.16 18.84
N THR A 75 15.27 2.89 18.46
CA THR A 75 14.05 2.12 18.78
C THR A 75 13.90 1.92 20.28
N ILE A 76 15.00 1.61 20.99
CA ILE A 76 15.01 1.48 22.46
C ILE A 76 14.65 2.83 23.12
N SER A 77 15.18 3.94 22.60
CA SER A 77 14.83 5.29 23.05
C SER A 77 13.35 5.59 22.85
N ASN A 78 12.79 5.25 21.70
CA ASN A 78 11.36 5.43 21.41
C ASN A 78 10.47 4.55 22.31
N LEU A 79 10.88 3.31 22.60
CA LEU A 79 10.17 2.47 23.59
C LEU A 79 10.16 3.10 24.99
N ALA A 80 11.29 3.69 25.41
CA ALA A 80 11.34 4.42 26.68
C ALA A 80 10.45 5.68 26.68
N ARG A 81 10.37 6.43 25.57
CA ARG A 81 9.43 7.56 25.40
C ARG A 81 7.98 7.07 25.42
N PHE A 82 7.69 5.98 24.71
CA PHE A 82 6.36 5.35 24.73
C PHE A 82 5.93 5.01 26.17
N GLY A 83 6.83 4.42 26.97
CA GLY A 83 6.59 4.11 28.38
C GLY A 83 6.38 5.34 29.27
N LYS A 84 6.83 6.53 28.85
CA LYS A 84 6.68 7.80 29.59
C LYS A 84 5.50 8.65 29.12
N GLY A 85 4.66 8.14 28.25
CA GLY A 85 3.44 8.84 27.83
C GLY A 85 3.41 9.28 26.37
N ALA A 86 4.44 9.02 25.56
CA ALA A 86 4.39 9.34 24.14
C ALA A 86 3.19 8.68 23.46
N VAL A 87 2.57 9.39 22.51
CA VAL A 87 1.49 8.88 21.66
C VAL A 87 2.08 8.11 20.47
N ALA A 88 1.26 7.31 19.78
CA ALA A 88 1.70 6.51 18.65
C ALA A 88 1.16 7.04 17.31
N VAL A 89 2.06 7.11 16.32
CA VAL A 89 1.71 7.17 14.89
C VAL A 89 1.90 5.77 14.33
N VAL A 90 0.81 5.14 13.93
CA VAL A 90 0.81 3.72 13.59
C VAL A 90 0.64 3.52 12.09
N SER A 91 1.38 2.59 11.54
CA SER A 91 1.13 2.01 10.22
C SER A 91 1.30 0.50 10.32
N GLY A 92 1.00 -0.22 9.26
CA GLY A 92 1.21 -1.67 9.25
C GLY A 92 1.04 -2.28 7.87
N GLN A 93 1.59 -3.48 7.70
CA GLN A 93 1.47 -4.25 6.46
C GLN A 93 1.73 -5.74 6.73
N GLN A 94 1.29 -6.60 5.80
CA GLN A 94 1.65 -8.02 5.75
C GLN A 94 3.16 -8.19 5.58
N VAL A 95 3.67 -9.30 6.14
CA VAL A 95 5.11 -9.60 6.22
C VAL A 95 5.64 -10.22 4.93
N GLY A 96 5.56 -9.47 3.83
CA GLY A 96 5.95 -9.93 2.50
C GLY A 96 7.43 -10.27 2.37
N LEU A 97 7.72 -11.21 1.47
CA LEU A 97 9.08 -11.67 1.17
C LEU A 97 10.00 -10.47 0.83
N PHE A 98 11.17 -10.41 1.47
CA PHE A 98 12.19 -9.35 1.30
C PHE A 98 11.67 -7.93 1.57
N GLY A 99 10.74 -7.79 2.52
CA GLY A 99 10.13 -6.51 2.88
C GLY A 99 8.86 -6.18 2.10
N GLY A 100 8.43 -7.06 1.19
CA GLY A 100 7.21 -6.91 0.40
C GLY A 100 7.27 -5.81 -0.66
N PRO A 101 6.12 -5.35 -1.14
CA PRO A 101 6.02 -4.24 -2.08
C PRO A 101 6.51 -2.92 -1.46
N ALA A 102 7.02 -2.02 -2.29
CA ALA A 102 7.63 -0.75 -1.87
C ALA A 102 6.75 0.08 -0.93
N TYR A 103 5.43 0.01 -1.09
CA TYR A 103 4.51 0.76 -0.23
C TYR A 103 4.61 0.37 1.26
N ALA A 104 5.10 -0.82 1.61
CA ALA A 104 5.34 -1.20 3.01
C ALA A 104 6.40 -0.29 3.66
N ILE A 105 7.50 -0.05 2.93
CA ILE A 105 8.55 0.89 3.34
C ILE A 105 8.01 2.33 3.35
N TYR A 106 7.21 2.73 2.35
CA TYR A 106 6.62 4.08 2.30
C TYR A 106 5.66 4.34 3.46
N LYS A 107 4.92 3.35 3.91
CA LYS A 107 4.09 3.40 5.12
C LYS A 107 4.95 3.67 6.37
N ALA A 108 6.03 2.91 6.55
CA ALA A 108 6.95 3.09 7.66
C ALA A 108 7.58 4.50 7.64
N LEU A 109 8.11 4.94 6.50
CA LEU A 109 8.70 6.28 6.34
C LEU A 109 7.68 7.40 6.62
N THR A 110 6.42 7.21 6.21
CA THR A 110 5.37 8.21 6.48
C THR A 110 5.05 8.26 7.98
N ALA A 111 4.93 7.11 8.65
CA ALA A 111 4.68 7.05 10.09
C ALA A 111 5.83 7.70 10.89
N ILE A 112 7.08 7.42 10.52
CA ILE A 112 8.28 8.03 11.11
C ILE A 112 8.25 9.54 10.94
N GLN A 113 8.05 10.03 9.72
CA GLN A 113 8.06 11.47 9.43
C GLN A 113 6.95 12.23 10.18
N ILE A 114 5.76 11.67 10.27
CA ILE A 114 4.64 12.28 10.99
C ILE A 114 4.89 12.27 12.51
N ALA A 115 5.45 11.20 13.07
CA ALA A 115 5.83 11.14 14.49
C ALA A 115 6.92 12.18 14.81
N ASP A 116 7.92 12.34 13.95
CA ASP A 116 8.96 13.36 14.08
C ASP A 116 8.40 14.78 14.01
N GLU A 117 7.43 15.03 13.13
CA GLU A 117 6.76 16.35 13.02
C GLU A 117 5.94 16.65 14.26
N LEU A 118 5.15 15.70 14.76
CA LEU A 118 4.38 15.87 16.01
C LEU A 118 5.31 16.17 17.19
N THR A 119 6.42 15.45 17.32
CA THR A 119 7.39 15.66 18.40
C THR A 119 8.02 17.06 18.33
N ARG A 120 8.38 17.52 17.13
CA ARG A 120 8.90 18.89 16.92
C ARG A 120 7.86 19.96 17.23
N ASP A 121 6.59 19.68 17.01
CA ASP A 121 5.47 20.58 17.28
C ASP A 121 4.97 20.49 18.74
N GLY A 122 5.67 19.72 19.60
CA GLY A 122 5.42 19.67 21.05
C GLY A 122 4.53 18.52 21.53
N THR A 123 4.13 17.61 20.64
CA THR A 123 3.42 16.37 20.99
C THR A 123 4.39 15.21 20.92
N ASP A 124 4.83 14.68 22.07
CA ASP A 124 5.75 13.53 22.09
C ASP A 124 5.12 12.32 21.44
N ALA A 125 5.65 11.90 20.28
CA ALA A 125 5.09 10.85 19.44
C ALA A 125 6.16 9.86 18.97
N VAL A 126 5.82 8.58 18.87
CA VAL A 126 6.70 7.52 18.40
C VAL A 126 6.07 6.78 17.20
N PRO A 127 6.88 6.36 16.21
CA PRO A 127 6.38 5.56 15.09
C PRO A 127 6.28 4.09 15.49
N VAL A 128 5.14 3.45 15.16
CA VAL A 128 4.91 2.02 15.39
C VAL A 128 4.49 1.36 14.09
N PHE A 129 5.05 0.20 13.78
CA PHE A 129 4.67 -0.59 12.62
C PHE A 129 4.08 -1.93 13.05
N TRP A 130 2.80 -2.10 12.77
CA TRP A 130 2.06 -3.35 12.97
C TRP A 130 2.41 -4.35 11.87
N MET A 131 3.09 -5.44 12.23
CA MET A 131 3.34 -6.55 11.33
C MET A 131 2.10 -7.42 11.27
N ALA A 132 1.43 -7.53 10.12
CA ALA A 132 0.20 -8.32 10.00
C ALA A 132 0.50 -9.83 9.90
N THR A 133 1.15 -10.36 10.94
CA THR A 133 1.62 -11.75 11.06
C THR A 133 0.50 -12.76 11.30
N GLU A 134 -0.64 -12.30 11.84
CA GLU A 134 -1.85 -13.11 12.05
C GLU A 134 -2.60 -13.43 10.76
N ASP A 135 -2.33 -12.71 9.68
CA ASP A 135 -2.97 -12.99 8.40
C ASP A 135 -2.55 -14.36 7.86
N HIS A 136 -3.42 -14.98 7.09
CA HIS A 136 -3.20 -16.32 6.51
C HIS A 136 -3.14 -16.30 4.97
N ASP A 137 -3.12 -15.12 4.35
CA ASP A 137 -2.97 -14.97 2.90
C ASP A 137 -1.49 -15.18 2.49
N LEU A 138 -1.11 -16.45 2.34
CA LEU A 138 0.24 -16.82 1.91
C LEU A 138 0.54 -16.32 0.49
N GLU A 139 -0.45 -16.28 -0.40
CA GLU A 139 -0.25 -15.81 -1.77
C GLU A 139 0.22 -14.35 -1.83
N GLU A 140 -0.25 -13.49 -0.92
CA GLU A 140 0.17 -12.10 -0.87
C GLU A 140 1.62 -11.94 -0.41
N VAL A 141 2.15 -12.83 0.41
CA VAL A 141 3.47 -12.67 1.06
C VAL A 141 4.58 -13.53 0.52
N ARG A 142 4.28 -14.68 -0.15
CA ARG A 142 5.28 -15.66 -0.55
C ARG A 142 6.12 -15.27 -1.75
N HIS A 143 5.80 -14.17 -2.42
CA HIS A 143 6.52 -13.69 -3.59
C HIS A 143 6.85 -12.20 -3.53
N THR A 144 7.82 -11.81 -4.34
CA THR A 144 8.15 -10.41 -4.56
C THR A 144 8.74 -10.22 -5.95
N SER A 145 8.46 -9.07 -6.58
CA SER A 145 9.00 -8.74 -7.90
C SER A 145 10.10 -7.67 -7.79
N TRP A 146 11.20 -7.90 -8.47
CA TRP A 146 12.34 -7.01 -8.52
C TRP A 146 12.56 -6.49 -9.93
N PHE A 147 12.91 -5.23 -10.04
CA PHE A 147 13.32 -4.65 -11.31
C PHE A 147 14.85 -4.73 -11.45
N GLU A 148 15.32 -5.53 -12.42
CA GLU A 148 16.74 -5.76 -12.67
C GLU A 148 17.06 -5.72 -14.15
N ALA A 149 18.05 -4.89 -14.55
CA ALA A 149 18.53 -4.76 -15.94
C ALA A 149 17.42 -4.55 -16.99
N GLY A 150 16.33 -3.87 -16.63
CA GLY A 150 15.19 -3.57 -17.52
C GLY A 150 14.14 -4.68 -17.60
N LYS A 151 14.16 -5.64 -16.68
CA LYS A 151 13.23 -6.77 -16.62
C LYS A 151 12.70 -6.97 -15.20
N LEU A 152 11.60 -7.69 -15.08
CA LEU A 152 11.09 -8.17 -13.80
C LEU A 152 11.72 -9.54 -13.51
N ILE A 153 12.23 -9.68 -12.28
CA ILE A 153 12.62 -10.93 -11.66
C ILE A 153 11.61 -11.21 -10.53
N ARG A 154 11.05 -12.41 -10.50
CA ARG A 154 10.15 -12.85 -9.43
C ARG A 154 10.91 -13.82 -8.51
N PHE A 155 10.97 -13.47 -7.24
CA PHE A 155 11.34 -14.38 -6.17
C PHE A 155 10.07 -14.93 -5.56
N GLU A 156 10.00 -16.24 -5.39
CA GLU A 156 8.80 -16.89 -4.90
C GLU A 156 9.17 -18.15 -4.13
N LEU A 157 8.63 -18.28 -2.91
CA LEU A 157 8.71 -19.50 -2.15
C LEU A 157 7.66 -20.50 -2.63
N PRO A 158 7.97 -21.81 -2.66
CA PRO A 158 7.01 -22.82 -3.07
C PRO A 158 5.77 -22.77 -2.16
N ASP A 159 4.65 -23.17 -2.73
CA ASP A 159 3.42 -23.36 -1.98
C ASP A 159 3.60 -24.56 -1.02
N GLY A 160 3.43 -24.32 0.28
CA GLY A 160 3.49 -25.35 1.32
C GLY A 160 2.09 -25.87 1.67
N ASN A 161 2.01 -27.00 2.37
CA ASN A 161 0.75 -27.54 2.91
C ASN A 161 0.30 -26.77 4.18
N GLU A 162 0.39 -25.44 4.17
CA GLU A 162 0.19 -24.58 5.33
C GLU A 162 -1.05 -23.69 5.17
N GLU A 163 -2.03 -24.16 4.39
CA GLU A 163 -3.28 -23.45 4.14
C GLU A 163 -3.96 -23.02 5.45
N GLY A 164 -4.27 -21.75 5.56
CA GLY A 164 -4.91 -21.16 6.74
C GLY A 164 -3.96 -20.87 7.92
N THR A 165 -2.68 -21.24 7.84
CA THR A 165 -1.70 -20.92 8.91
C THR A 165 -1.38 -19.43 8.92
N PRO A 166 -1.36 -18.76 10.09
CA PRO A 166 -0.86 -17.39 10.20
C PRO A 166 0.54 -17.25 9.59
N VAL A 167 0.69 -16.34 8.61
CA VAL A 167 1.94 -16.21 7.83
C VAL A 167 3.17 -15.94 8.71
N GLY A 168 2.98 -15.26 9.83
CA GLY A 168 4.06 -15.00 10.78
C GLY A 168 4.68 -16.27 11.41
N ARG A 169 3.96 -17.40 11.40
CA ARG A 169 4.42 -18.70 11.93
C ARG A 169 5.06 -19.59 10.87
N ILE A 170 4.88 -19.28 9.58
CA ILE A 170 5.37 -20.11 8.47
C ILE A 170 6.88 -19.98 8.35
N SER A 171 7.59 -21.12 8.36
CA SER A 171 9.05 -21.17 8.25
C SER A 171 9.51 -20.89 6.82
N LEU A 172 10.59 -20.12 6.66
CA LEU A 172 11.22 -19.87 5.37
C LEU A 172 12.03 -21.08 4.86
N GLY A 173 12.58 -21.88 5.76
CA GLY A 173 13.38 -23.05 5.42
C GLY A 173 14.65 -22.72 4.63
N ALA A 174 15.29 -23.76 4.12
CA ALA A 174 16.52 -23.64 3.32
C ALA A 174 16.29 -22.88 2.01
N GLU A 175 15.09 -22.98 1.42
CA GLU A 175 14.74 -22.32 0.19
C GLU A 175 14.64 -20.80 0.35
N GLY A 176 14.02 -20.31 1.44
CA GLY A 176 13.99 -18.89 1.77
C GLY A 176 15.40 -18.30 1.93
N GLN A 177 16.29 -19.02 2.62
CA GLN A 177 17.69 -18.61 2.74
C GLN A 177 18.42 -18.61 1.39
N ARG A 178 18.16 -19.60 0.53
CA ARG A 178 18.76 -19.67 -0.82
C ARG A 178 18.34 -18.47 -1.66
N LEU A 179 17.03 -18.17 -1.69
CA LEU A 179 16.50 -17.02 -2.43
C LEU A 179 17.05 -15.69 -1.89
N ALA A 180 17.20 -15.56 -0.57
CA ALA A 180 17.77 -14.36 0.04
C ALA A 180 19.23 -14.14 -0.38
N ARG A 181 20.05 -15.19 -0.46
CA ARG A 181 21.43 -15.09 -0.95
C ARG A 181 21.49 -14.72 -2.44
N GLU A 182 20.59 -15.26 -3.26
CA GLU A 182 20.49 -14.91 -4.67
C GLU A 182 20.13 -13.43 -4.83
N ALA A 183 19.14 -12.96 -4.09
CA ALA A 183 18.69 -11.57 -4.08
C ALA A 183 19.80 -10.62 -3.55
N ALA A 184 20.51 -11.00 -2.48
CA ALA A 184 21.63 -10.23 -1.94
C ALA A 184 22.76 -10.06 -2.98
N GLY A 185 23.09 -11.11 -3.73
CA GLY A 185 24.08 -11.00 -4.81
C GLY A 185 23.68 -10.06 -5.95
N LEU A 186 22.38 -9.79 -6.14
CA LEU A 186 21.92 -8.74 -7.08
C LEU A 186 22.10 -7.34 -6.47
N LEU A 187 21.82 -7.16 -5.18
CA LEU A 187 22.01 -5.87 -4.49
C LEU A 187 23.50 -5.46 -4.48
N GLU A 188 24.41 -6.40 -4.22
CA GLU A 188 25.87 -6.14 -4.26
C GLU A 188 26.32 -5.62 -5.64
N LYS A 189 25.80 -6.19 -6.72
CA LYS A 189 26.11 -5.74 -8.11
C LYS A 189 25.67 -4.29 -8.35
N ASP A 190 24.62 -3.86 -7.68
CA ASP A 190 24.07 -2.50 -7.77
C ASP A 190 24.69 -1.53 -6.74
N GLY A 191 25.72 -1.98 -5.97
CA GLY A 191 26.38 -1.16 -4.95
C GLY A 191 25.66 -1.12 -3.59
N GLY A 192 24.70 -2.02 -3.38
CA GLY A 192 23.88 -2.10 -2.18
C GLY A 192 24.43 -3.10 -1.13
N ASP A 193 25.76 -3.10 -0.85
CA ASP A 193 26.40 -4.06 0.05
C ASP A 193 25.73 -4.13 1.42
N LEU A 194 25.37 -2.98 2.00
CA LEU A 194 24.70 -2.91 3.29
C LEU A 194 23.29 -3.53 3.25
N LEU A 195 22.52 -3.27 2.19
CA LEU A 195 21.18 -3.86 2.00
C LEU A 195 21.28 -5.38 1.76
N ALA A 196 22.30 -5.82 1.03
CA ALA A 196 22.60 -7.24 0.81
C ALA A 196 22.94 -7.97 2.13
N GLN A 197 23.75 -7.33 2.99
CA GLN A 197 24.02 -7.82 4.32
C GLN A 197 22.74 -7.91 5.15
N TYR A 198 21.94 -6.83 5.23
CA TYR A 198 20.69 -6.81 5.99
C TYR A 198 19.74 -7.92 5.54
N LEU A 199 19.60 -8.11 4.21
CA LEU A 199 18.75 -9.16 3.66
C LEU A 199 19.27 -10.56 4.04
N SER A 200 20.54 -10.82 3.82
CA SER A 200 21.15 -12.12 4.09
C SER A 200 21.11 -12.50 5.57
N GLU A 201 21.34 -11.54 6.49
CA GLU A 201 21.29 -11.78 7.93
C GLU A 201 19.86 -11.96 8.46
N SER A 202 18.86 -11.36 7.80
CA SER A 202 17.47 -11.43 8.25
C SER A 202 16.75 -12.69 7.77
N TYR A 203 17.04 -13.17 6.55
CA TYR A 203 16.36 -14.31 5.94
C TYR A 203 17.17 -15.60 6.05
N GLN A 204 17.28 -16.13 7.28
CA GLN A 204 17.96 -17.40 7.56
C GLN A 204 16.96 -18.57 7.56
N ALA A 205 17.46 -19.81 7.40
CA ALA A 205 16.62 -20.99 7.26
C ALA A 205 15.73 -21.29 8.49
N GLN A 206 16.14 -20.87 9.68
CA GLN A 206 15.37 -21.02 10.92
C GLN A 206 14.33 -19.93 11.14
N GLU A 207 14.31 -18.88 10.33
CA GLU A 207 13.36 -17.78 10.48
C GLU A 207 12.00 -18.11 9.88
N THR A 208 10.98 -17.42 10.39
CA THR A 208 9.64 -17.37 9.78
C THR A 208 9.49 -16.11 8.91
N TYR A 209 8.38 -15.99 8.17
CA TYR A 209 8.07 -14.74 7.47
C TYR A 209 8.04 -13.55 8.44
N GLY A 210 7.39 -13.71 9.60
CA GLY A 210 7.30 -12.66 10.62
C GLY A 210 8.66 -12.24 11.17
N SER A 211 9.47 -13.18 11.62
CA SER A 211 10.77 -12.87 12.21
C SER A 211 11.78 -12.32 11.20
N ALA A 212 11.80 -12.85 9.97
CA ALA A 212 12.70 -12.35 8.92
C ALA A 212 12.32 -10.94 8.46
N PHE A 213 11.03 -10.67 8.23
CA PHE A 213 10.53 -9.34 7.91
C PHE A 213 10.87 -8.35 9.04
N GLY A 214 10.57 -8.71 10.30
CA GLY A 214 10.86 -7.87 11.45
C GLY A 214 12.35 -7.55 11.60
N LYS A 215 13.25 -8.53 11.43
CA LYS A 215 14.71 -8.32 11.46
C LYS A 215 15.19 -7.41 10.33
N LEU A 216 14.63 -7.55 9.13
CA LEU A 216 14.95 -6.66 8.01
C LEU A 216 14.51 -5.22 8.31
N PHE A 217 13.27 -5.02 8.77
CA PHE A 217 12.74 -3.70 9.10
C PHE A 217 13.47 -3.06 10.28
N ALA A 218 13.82 -3.83 11.32
CA ALA A 218 14.61 -3.33 12.43
C ALA A 218 15.97 -2.76 11.97
N ARG A 219 16.62 -3.39 10.98
CA ARG A 219 17.88 -2.91 10.39
C ARG A 219 17.66 -1.71 9.46
N LEU A 220 16.65 -1.77 8.59
CA LEU A 220 16.38 -0.69 7.64
C LEU A 220 16.03 0.62 8.34
N PHE A 221 15.38 0.56 9.50
CA PHE A 221 14.90 1.72 10.24
C PHE A 221 15.59 1.89 11.61
N ALA A 222 16.80 1.33 11.76
CA ALA A 222 17.54 1.38 13.03
C ALA A 222 17.80 2.83 13.49
N GLU A 223 18.13 3.73 12.56
CA GLU A 223 18.42 5.15 12.85
C GLU A 223 17.15 5.98 13.07
N GLN A 224 16.00 5.54 12.53
CA GLN A 224 14.72 6.24 12.65
C GLN A 224 13.90 5.78 13.86
N GLY A 225 14.33 4.73 14.53
CA GLY A 225 13.71 4.26 15.77
C GLY A 225 12.30 3.68 15.60
N LEU A 226 12.00 3.04 14.47
CA LEU A 226 10.71 2.39 14.25
C LEU A 226 10.47 1.27 15.26
N ILE A 227 9.39 1.33 16.00
CA ILE A 227 8.94 0.26 16.90
C ILE A 227 8.16 -0.76 16.06
N LEU A 228 8.57 -2.03 16.12
CA LEU A 228 7.87 -3.12 15.46
C LEU A 228 6.96 -3.85 16.46
N MET A 229 5.75 -4.18 16.03
CA MET A 229 4.77 -4.89 16.84
C MET A 229 4.31 -6.14 16.11
N ASP A 230 4.56 -7.30 16.68
CA ASP A 230 4.06 -8.59 16.24
C ASP A 230 2.83 -8.98 17.05
N PRO A 231 1.61 -8.92 16.47
CA PRO A 231 0.38 -9.25 17.17
C PRO A 231 0.22 -10.73 17.53
N LEU A 232 1.02 -11.64 16.97
CA LEU A 232 1.01 -13.07 17.35
C LEU A 232 1.56 -13.33 18.76
N ASP A 233 2.04 -12.32 19.47
CA ASP A 233 2.52 -12.45 20.85
C ASP A 233 1.36 -12.73 21.80
N ALA A 234 1.43 -13.83 22.54
CA ALA A 234 0.39 -14.24 23.48
C ALA A 234 0.09 -13.18 24.56
N GLY A 235 1.11 -12.41 24.98
CA GLY A 235 0.93 -11.31 25.92
C GLY A 235 0.05 -10.18 25.35
N LEU A 236 0.18 -9.87 24.07
CA LEU A 236 -0.70 -8.87 23.43
C LEU A 236 -2.14 -9.35 23.34
N HIS A 237 -2.36 -10.63 23.03
CA HIS A 237 -3.69 -11.23 23.07
C HIS A 237 -4.28 -11.21 24.48
N GLN A 238 -3.47 -11.47 25.52
CA GLN A 238 -3.91 -11.37 26.90
C GLN A 238 -4.37 -9.94 27.25
N VAL A 239 -3.61 -8.93 26.85
CA VAL A 239 -4.02 -7.52 27.03
C VAL A 239 -5.27 -7.17 26.24
N ALA A 240 -5.48 -7.76 25.05
CA ALA A 240 -6.64 -7.53 24.19
C ALA A 240 -7.89 -8.36 24.60
N ALA A 241 -7.75 -9.39 25.44
CA ALA A 241 -8.85 -10.28 25.80
C ALA A 241 -10.14 -9.57 26.27
N PRO A 242 -10.10 -8.53 27.13
CA PRO A 242 -11.31 -7.79 27.52
C PRO A 242 -12.03 -7.14 26.33
N LEU A 243 -11.28 -6.70 25.30
CA LEU A 243 -11.86 -6.14 24.09
C LEU A 243 -12.53 -7.22 23.22
N TYR A 244 -11.96 -8.42 23.15
CA TYR A 244 -12.57 -9.57 22.46
C TYR A 244 -13.90 -9.96 23.10
N GLN A 245 -13.94 -10.01 24.44
CA GLN A 245 -15.17 -10.28 25.20
C GLN A 245 -16.24 -9.23 24.93
N HIS A 246 -15.87 -7.95 24.97
CA HIS A 246 -16.78 -6.84 24.67
C HIS A 246 -17.33 -6.94 23.24
N ALA A 247 -16.49 -7.25 22.27
CA ALA A 247 -16.88 -7.41 20.87
C ALA A 247 -17.87 -8.58 20.66
N LEU A 248 -17.73 -9.67 21.42
CA LEU A 248 -18.69 -10.79 21.40
C LEU A 248 -20.02 -10.42 22.07
N ALA A 249 -19.98 -9.70 23.19
CA ALA A 249 -21.18 -9.25 23.89
C ALA A 249 -22.02 -8.25 23.06
N GLU A 250 -21.36 -7.33 22.34
CA GLU A 250 -21.99 -6.31 21.49
C GLU A 250 -22.18 -6.78 20.03
N ARG A 251 -21.89 -8.06 19.73
CA ARG A 251 -21.84 -8.59 18.37
C ARG A 251 -23.08 -8.29 17.54
N ASP A 252 -24.28 -8.47 18.09
CA ASP A 252 -25.52 -8.31 17.33
C ASP A 252 -25.76 -6.85 16.94
N ALA A 253 -25.56 -5.92 17.89
CA ALA A 253 -25.67 -4.48 17.64
C ALA A 253 -24.63 -4.02 16.60
N ILE A 254 -23.36 -4.42 16.78
CA ILE A 254 -22.28 -4.08 15.83
C ILE A 254 -22.59 -4.62 14.44
N ASN A 255 -23.07 -5.86 14.35
CA ASN A 255 -23.34 -6.50 13.06
C ASN A 255 -24.52 -5.82 12.33
N GLU A 256 -25.59 -5.45 13.04
CA GLU A 256 -26.74 -4.73 12.48
C GLU A 256 -26.30 -3.38 11.91
N GLU A 257 -25.50 -2.62 12.66
CA GLU A 257 -24.99 -1.31 12.20
C GLU A 257 -23.97 -1.44 11.06
N LEU A 258 -23.13 -2.49 11.06
CA LEU A 258 -22.21 -2.75 9.93
C LEU A 258 -22.98 -3.09 8.64
N LEU A 259 -24.09 -3.83 8.73
CA LEU A 259 -24.95 -4.11 7.58
C LEU A 259 -25.64 -2.83 7.06
N GLU A 260 -26.10 -1.95 7.96
CA GLU A 260 -26.68 -0.67 7.55
C GLU A 260 -25.60 0.27 6.97
N ARG A 261 -24.39 0.31 7.57
CA ARG A 261 -23.25 1.05 7.03
C ARG A 261 -22.89 0.62 5.60
N GLY A 262 -22.95 -0.68 5.30
CA GLY A 262 -22.77 -1.17 3.93
C GLY A 262 -23.79 -0.55 2.97
N LYS A 263 -25.08 -0.54 3.34
CA LYS A 263 -26.14 0.07 2.52
C LYS A 263 -25.98 1.60 2.39
N GLU A 264 -25.54 2.30 3.44
CA GLU A 264 -25.24 3.74 3.41
C GLU A 264 -24.13 4.07 2.42
N LEU A 265 -23.04 3.29 2.42
CA LEU A 265 -21.93 3.43 1.48
C LEU A 265 -22.43 3.22 0.03
N GLU A 266 -23.19 2.16 -0.22
CA GLU A 266 -23.77 1.88 -1.55
C GLU A 266 -24.71 3.00 -2.02
N ARG A 267 -25.61 3.50 -1.15
CA ARG A 267 -26.50 4.65 -1.46
C ARG A 267 -25.71 5.92 -1.77
N ALA A 268 -24.56 6.10 -1.12
CA ALA A 268 -23.64 7.22 -1.40
C ALA A 268 -22.78 7.01 -2.66
N GLY A 269 -22.90 5.86 -3.35
CA GLY A 269 -22.18 5.53 -4.59
C GLY A 269 -20.76 5.02 -4.37
N PHE A 270 -20.47 4.49 -3.18
CA PHE A 270 -19.16 3.90 -2.80
C PHE A 270 -19.25 2.38 -2.73
N ASP A 271 -18.13 1.73 -3.03
CA ASP A 271 -18.03 0.28 -2.95
C ASP A 271 -17.80 -0.17 -1.50
N VAL A 272 -18.50 -1.23 -1.07
CA VAL A 272 -18.28 -1.91 0.22
C VAL A 272 -17.05 -2.79 0.10
N GLN A 273 -16.01 -2.51 0.88
CA GLN A 273 -14.71 -3.18 0.78
C GLN A 273 -14.69 -4.54 1.49
N VAL A 274 -15.35 -4.65 2.64
CA VAL A 274 -15.41 -5.88 3.43
C VAL A 274 -16.85 -6.38 3.50
N LYS A 275 -17.05 -7.61 3.02
CA LYS A 275 -18.36 -8.24 3.03
C LYS A 275 -18.76 -8.66 4.45
N VAL A 276 -19.88 -8.12 4.92
CA VAL A 276 -20.51 -8.50 6.20
C VAL A 276 -21.83 -9.23 5.91
N THR A 277 -22.13 -10.25 6.70
CA THR A 277 -23.38 -11.01 6.65
C THR A 277 -24.03 -11.03 8.04
N SER A 278 -25.28 -11.43 8.15
CA SER A 278 -25.97 -11.59 9.45
C SER A 278 -25.28 -12.59 10.40
N LYS A 279 -24.47 -13.49 9.85
CA LYS A 279 -23.69 -14.47 10.61
C LYS A 279 -22.26 -14.03 10.93
N SER A 280 -21.80 -12.90 10.40
CA SER A 280 -20.44 -12.44 10.64
C SER A 280 -20.21 -12.15 12.12
N THR A 281 -19.01 -12.50 12.59
CA THR A 281 -18.45 -12.01 13.83
C THR A 281 -17.23 -11.14 13.51
N LEU A 282 -16.61 -10.57 14.53
CA LEU A 282 -15.40 -9.79 14.36
C LEU A 282 -14.12 -10.62 14.55
N LEU A 283 -14.27 -11.92 14.90
CA LEU A 283 -13.16 -12.78 15.31
C LEU A 283 -13.01 -14.00 14.41
N PHE A 284 -11.76 -14.43 14.29
CA PHE A 284 -11.33 -15.73 13.83
C PHE A 284 -10.86 -16.57 15.01
N TYR A 285 -10.96 -17.87 14.90
CA TYR A 285 -10.33 -18.84 15.78
C TYR A 285 -9.04 -19.33 15.13
N MET A 286 -7.93 -19.24 15.83
CA MET A 286 -6.62 -19.74 15.43
C MET A 286 -6.37 -21.07 16.12
N GLY A 287 -6.94 -22.14 15.60
CA GLY A 287 -6.69 -23.49 16.12
C GLY A 287 -5.25 -23.96 15.88
N ASP A 288 -5.01 -25.25 16.06
CA ASP A 288 -3.66 -25.83 15.92
C ASP A 288 -3.06 -25.71 14.52
N ARG A 289 -3.90 -25.49 13.48
CA ARG A 289 -3.48 -25.51 12.07
C ARG A 289 -3.95 -24.33 11.23
N ALA A 290 -5.17 -23.84 11.45
CA ALA A 290 -5.79 -22.87 10.55
C ALA A 290 -6.47 -21.73 11.31
N ARG A 291 -6.46 -20.54 10.72
CA ARG A 291 -7.21 -19.36 11.13
C ARG A 291 -8.56 -19.37 10.42
N GLU A 292 -9.61 -19.68 11.14
CA GLU A 292 -10.96 -19.85 10.60
C GLU A 292 -11.93 -18.80 11.16
N ALA A 293 -12.83 -18.29 10.30
CA ALA A 293 -13.82 -17.32 10.73
C ALA A 293 -14.86 -17.94 11.69
N ILE A 294 -15.09 -17.28 12.81
CA ILE A 294 -16.19 -17.64 13.72
C ILE A 294 -17.49 -17.09 13.13
N SER A 295 -18.48 -17.95 12.96
CA SER A 295 -19.81 -17.59 12.45
C SER A 295 -20.87 -17.76 13.53
N ALA A 296 -21.79 -16.80 13.65
CA ALA A 296 -22.94 -16.92 14.55
C ALA A 296 -24.04 -17.77 13.93
N GLY A 297 -24.52 -18.79 14.69
CA GLY A 297 -25.73 -19.52 14.43
C GLY A 297 -26.94 -18.88 15.13
N ASN A 298 -28.02 -19.62 15.34
CA ASN A 298 -29.20 -19.12 16.06
C ASN A 298 -28.93 -18.97 17.58
N ASP A 299 -28.28 -19.99 18.18
CA ASP A 299 -28.03 -20.04 19.64
C ASP A 299 -26.56 -20.38 19.97
N ASN A 300 -25.68 -20.43 18.94
CA ASN A 300 -24.29 -20.85 19.09
C ASN A 300 -23.38 -20.13 18.11
N PHE A 301 -22.09 -20.24 18.36
CA PHE A 301 -20.99 -19.77 17.47
C PHE A 301 -20.22 -20.97 16.94
N GLN A 302 -19.84 -20.95 15.68
CA GLN A 302 -19.26 -22.10 14.99
C GLN A 302 -18.03 -21.73 14.18
N THR A 303 -17.04 -22.63 14.16
CA THR A 303 -15.92 -22.61 13.21
C THR A 303 -15.44 -24.06 13.00
N GLY A 304 -15.28 -24.48 11.74
CA GLY A 304 -14.98 -25.88 11.45
C GLY A 304 -15.89 -26.84 12.16
N ASP A 305 -15.33 -27.78 12.93
CA ASP A 305 -16.05 -28.76 13.73
C ASP A 305 -16.38 -28.29 15.17
N LYS A 306 -15.96 -27.06 15.52
CA LYS A 306 -16.16 -26.52 16.88
C LYS A 306 -17.44 -25.70 16.96
N SER A 307 -18.11 -25.78 18.11
CA SER A 307 -19.30 -25.00 18.39
C SER A 307 -19.35 -24.64 19.88
N TRP A 308 -19.74 -23.42 20.19
CA TRP A 308 -19.78 -22.86 21.54
C TRP A 308 -21.08 -22.08 21.77
N ALA A 309 -21.61 -22.11 22.99
CA ALA A 309 -22.51 -21.06 23.44
C ALA A 309 -21.76 -19.75 23.64
N LEU A 310 -22.47 -18.61 23.69
CA LEU A 310 -21.84 -17.30 23.88
C LEU A 310 -20.97 -17.24 25.14
N ASP A 311 -21.50 -17.70 26.27
CA ASP A 311 -20.79 -17.68 27.56
C ASP A 311 -19.52 -18.55 27.52
N GLU A 312 -19.57 -19.69 26.84
CA GLU A 312 -18.41 -20.56 26.64
C GLU A 312 -17.34 -19.88 25.78
N LEU A 313 -17.77 -19.24 24.68
CA LEU A 313 -16.85 -18.54 23.79
C LEU A 313 -16.20 -17.31 24.47
N VAL A 314 -16.98 -16.53 25.23
CA VAL A 314 -16.49 -15.44 26.05
C VAL A 314 -15.50 -15.94 27.10
N HIS A 315 -15.78 -17.05 27.75
CA HIS A 315 -14.86 -17.67 28.73
C HIS A 315 -13.55 -18.11 28.06
N LEU A 316 -13.64 -18.72 26.88
CA LEU A 316 -12.47 -19.18 26.12
C LEU A 316 -11.58 -18.03 25.69
N THR A 317 -12.15 -16.87 25.27
CA THR A 317 -11.33 -15.67 24.94
C THR A 317 -10.58 -15.11 26.14
N HIS A 318 -10.97 -15.45 27.37
CA HIS A 318 -10.22 -15.09 28.57
C HIS A 318 -9.12 -16.11 28.91
N GLN A 319 -9.40 -17.39 28.73
CA GLN A 319 -8.46 -18.46 29.11
C GLN A 319 -7.34 -18.65 28.07
N GLU A 320 -7.69 -18.56 26.79
CA GLU A 320 -6.81 -18.85 25.65
C GLU A 320 -6.92 -17.73 24.59
N PRO A 321 -6.67 -16.46 24.96
CA PRO A 321 -6.87 -15.33 24.04
C PRO A 321 -6.00 -15.40 22.79
N GLU A 322 -4.85 -16.08 22.85
CA GLU A 322 -3.94 -16.32 21.73
C GLU A 322 -4.53 -17.20 20.61
N ASN A 323 -5.64 -17.87 20.90
CA ASN A 323 -6.41 -18.64 19.91
C ASN A 323 -7.42 -17.80 19.14
N PHE A 324 -7.47 -16.49 19.36
CA PHE A 324 -8.37 -15.58 18.66
C PHE A 324 -7.60 -14.50 17.92
N SER A 325 -8.11 -14.11 16.75
CA SER A 325 -7.57 -12.96 16.03
C SER A 325 -8.69 -12.13 15.42
N PRO A 326 -8.50 -10.80 15.28
CA PRO A 326 -9.52 -9.92 14.72
C PRO A 326 -9.62 -10.08 13.19
N ASN A 327 -10.81 -9.84 12.65
CA ASN A 327 -10.99 -9.68 11.21
C ASN A 327 -10.49 -8.29 10.73
N ALA A 328 -10.58 -8.04 9.43
CA ALA A 328 -10.10 -6.78 8.82
C ALA A 328 -10.76 -5.52 9.42
N LEU A 329 -12.04 -5.58 9.82
CA LEU A 329 -12.76 -4.45 10.41
C LEU A 329 -12.42 -4.22 11.89
N PHE A 330 -12.08 -5.27 12.60
CA PHE A 330 -11.78 -5.22 14.03
C PHE A 330 -10.28 -5.03 14.33
N ARG A 331 -9.40 -5.50 13.45
CA ARG A 331 -7.95 -5.36 13.60
C ARG A 331 -7.49 -3.92 13.93
N PRO A 332 -7.94 -2.86 13.23
CA PRO A 332 -7.53 -1.51 13.58
C PRO A 332 -8.03 -1.06 14.96
N VAL A 333 -9.17 -1.57 15.40
CA VAL A 333 -9.72 -1.27 16.75
C VAL A 333 -8.90 -1.97 17.84
N VAL A 334 -8.50 -3.23 17.62
CA VAL A 334 -7.58 -3.97 18.52
C VAL A 334 -6.23 -3.25 18.59
N GLN A 335 -5.68 -2.83 17.45
CA GLN A 335 -4.45 -2.04 17.38
C GLN A 335 -4.55 -0.78 18.26
N ASP A 336 -5.63 -0.04 18.17
CA ASP A 336 -5.82 1.25 18.86
C ASP A 336 -6.31 1.08 20.31
N TYR A 337 -6.71 -0.11 20.70
CA TYR A 337 -6.86 -0.52 22.09
C TYR A 337 -5.49 -0.80 22.73
N LEU A 338 -4.61 -1.49 22.00
CA LEU A 338 -3.26 -1.84 22.45
C LEU A 338 -2.28 -0.67 22.40
N LEU A 339 -2.52 0.34 21.59
CA LEU A 339 -1.62 1.48 21.36
C LEU A 339 -2.33 2.81 21.58
N PRO A 340 -1.64 3.83 22.13
CA PRO A 340 -2.16 5.20 22.24
C PRO A 340 -2.12 5.92 20.88
N THR A 341 -2.82 5.36 19.90
CA THR A 341 -2.79 5.82 18.50
C THR A 341 -3.51 7.15 18.35
N VAL A 342 -2.83 8.16 17.80
CA VAL A 342 -3.41 9.45 17.41
C VAL A 342 -3.56 9.60 15.91
N ALA A 343 -2.71 8.92 15.14
CA ALA A 343 -2.78 8.87 13.69
C ALA A 343 -2.47 7.46 13.18
N PHE A 344 -3.26 7.00 12.22
CA PHE A 344 -3.02 5.78 11.46
C PHE A 344 -2.66 6.13 10.02
N ILE A 345 -1.53 5.61 9.54
CA ILE A 345 -1.04 5.82 8.18
C ILE A 345 -1.48 4.67 7.29
N GLY A 346 -2.44 4.90 6.42
CA GLY A 346 -3.02 3.87 5.56
C GLY A 346 -2.85 4.10 4.06
N GLY A 347 -2.95 3.02 3.30
CA GLY A 347 -3.07 3.06 1.85
C GLY A 347 -4.53 3.28 1.39
N PRO A 348 -4.76 3.53 0.08
CA PRO A 348 -6.09 3.83 -0.44
C PRO A 348 -7.18 2.80 -0.09
N ALA A 349 -6.89 1.51 -0.19
CA ALA A 349 -7.84 0.46 0.16
C ALA A 349 -8.13 0.41 1.67
N GLU A 350 -7.08 0.56 2.50
CA GLU A 350 -7.22 0.56 3.96
C GLU A 350 -8.08 1.73 4.41
N LEU A 351 -7.79 2.94 3.94
CA LEU A 351 -8.58 4.11 4.28
C LEU A 351 -10.03 3.99 3.79
N SER A 352 -10.28 3.21 2.74
CA SER A 352 -11.64 2.96 2.27
C SER A 352 -12.42 2.00 3.19
N TYR A 353 -11.84 0.87 3.64
CA TYR A 353 -12.59 -0.04 4.51
C TYR A 353 -12.71 0.46 5.96
N ILE A 354 -11.85 1.38 6.37
CA ILE A 354 -11.92 1.97 7.72
C ILE A 354 -13.25 2.71 7.94
N ALA A 355 -13.93 3.14 6.88
CA ALA A 355 -15.28 3.69 6.93
C ALA A 355 -16.32 2.69 7.49
N GLN A 356 -16.10 1.39 7.29
CA GLN A 356 -16.89 0.34 7.92
C GLN A 356 -16.42 0.11 9.37
N SER A 357 -15.11 0.12 9.62
CA SER A 357 -14.54 -0.06 10.96
C SER A 357 -14.97 1.03 11.94
N GLN A 358 -15.38 2.22 11.47
CA GLN A 358 -15.84 3.32 12.31
C GLN A 358 -17.01 2.90 13.22
N VAL A 359 -17.91 2.04 12.73
CA VAL A 359 -18.98 1.44 13.56
C VAL A 359 -18.38 0.67 14.75
N VAL A 360 -17.37 -0.14 14.49
CA VAL A 360 -16.70 -0.95 15.54
C VAL A 360 -15.97 -0.07 16.56
N TYR A 361 -15.35 1.02 16.10
CA TYR A 361 -14.73 2.02 16.98
C TYR A 361 -15.75 2.68 17.90
N GLU A 362 -16.93 3.05 17.39
CA GLU A 362 -17.98 3.71 18.16
C GLU A 362 -18.52 2.82 19.29
N HIS A 363 -18.73 1.51 19.02
CA HIS A 363 -19.17 0.57 20.02
C HIS A 363 -18.10 0.28 21.09
N LEU A 364 -16.87 0.00 20.65
CA LEU A 364 -15.88 -0.63 21.53
C LEU A 364 -14.91 0.37 22.17
N LEU A 365 -14.51 1.44 21.48
CA LEU A 365 -13.53 2.42 21.99
C LEU A 365 -14.10 3.82 22.20
N ARG A 366 -15.22 4.15 21.56
CA ARG A 366 -15.83 5.50 21.53
C ARG A 366 -14.87 6.60 21.07
N ARG A 367 -13.82 6.21 20.39
CA ARG A 367 -12.85 7.09 19.76
C ARG A 367 -12.25 6.40 18.54
N MET A 368 -11.80 7.18 17.58
CA MET A 368 -11.10 6.72 16.38
C MET A 368 -9.92 7.64 16.12
N PRO A 369 -8.71 7.17 15.84
CA PRO A 369 -7.59 8.02 15.48
C PRO A 369 -7.82 8.71 14.14
N VAL A 370 -7.01 9.72 13.84
CA VAL A 370 -7.05 10.38 12.53
C VAL A 370 -6.42 9.47 11.48
N MET A 371 -7.15 9.23 10.40
CA MET A 371 -6.67 8.43 9.28
C MET A 371 -5.90 9.33 8.31
N LEU A 372 -4.61 9.09 8.11
CA LEU A 372 -3.78 9.84 7.19
C LEU A 372 -3.35 8.97 6.00
N PRO A 373 -3.33 9.50 4.78
CA PRO A 373 -2.81 8.76 3.64
C PRO A 373 -1.29 8.62 3.74
N ARG A 374 -0.76 7.45 3.42
CA ARG A 374 0.67 7.30 3.21
C ARG A 374 1.12 8.10 1.98
N ALA A 375 2.36 8.53 1.96
CA ALA A 375 2.99 9.01 0.73
C ALA A 375 3.10 7.86 -0.29
N GLY A 376 2.98 8.18 -1.59
CA GLY A 376 3.18 7.25 -2.69
C GLY A 376 4.32 7.70 -3.59
N PHE A 377 5.04 6.75 -4.20
CA PHE A 377 6.17 7.08 -5.07
C PHE A 377 6.22 6.19 -6.31
N THR A 378 6.61 6.80 -7.42
CA THR A 378 7.12 6.12 -8.61
C THR A 378 8.55 6.60 -8.85
N LEU A 379 9.51 5.69 -8.73
CA LEU A 379 10.93 5.98 -8.91
C LEU A 379 11.30 5.73 -10.37
N VAL A 380 11.95 6.73 -10.98
CA VAL A 380 12.31 6.72 -12.41
C VAL A 380 13.84 6.70 -12.53
N ASP A 381 14.40 5.60 -13.03
CA ASP A 381 15.84 5.50 -13.22
C ASP A 381 16.34 6.39 -14.37
N ALA A 382 17.66 6.64 -14.43
CA ALA A 382 18.28 7.48 -15.44
C ALA A 382 17.99 7.00 -16.88
N LYS A 383 17.84 5.68 -17.09
CA LYS A 383 17.51 5.11 -18.40
C LYS A 383 16.06 5.37 -18.77
N ALA A 384 15.12 5.17 -17.85
CA ALA A 384 13.71 5.48 -18.06
C ALA A 384 13.52 6.98 -18.35
N ASN A 385 14.18 7.88 -17.60
CA ASN A 385 14.14 9.31 -17.86
C ASN A 385 14.61 9.65 -19.30
N LYS A 386 15.72 9.05 -19.76
CA LYS A 386 16.19 9.21 -21.14
C LYS A 386 15.20 8.69 -22.16
N LEU A 387 14.55 7.56 -21.88
CA LEU A 387 13.56 6.96 -22.78
C LEU A 387 12.29 7.78 -22.85
N LEU A 388 11.77 8.25 -21.72
CA LEU A 388 10.62 9.16 -21.67
C LEU A 388 10.91 10.42 -22.47
N GLY A 389 12.07 11.07 -22.26
CA GLY A 389 12.49 12.23 -23.05
C GLY A 389 12.68 11.93 -24.53
N LYS A 390 13.26 10.78 -24.90
CA LYS A 390 13.47 10.36 -26.29
C LYS A 390 12.16 10.23 -27.06
N TYR A 391 11.13 9.66 -26.42
CA TYR A 391 9.84 9.40 -27.05
C TYR A 391 8.80 10.48 -26.78
N GLY A 392 9.15 11.52 -25.98
CA GLY A 392 8.23 12.60 -25.60
C GLY A 392 7.06 12.10 -24.75
N LEU A 393 7.32 11.14 -23.86
CA LEU A 393 6.32 10.49 -23.00
C LEU A 393 6.40 11.01 -21.58
N THR A 394 5.30 10.95 -20.87
CA THR A 394 5.20 11.10 -19.41
C THR A 394 5.03 9.73 -18.73
N VAL A 395 5.22 9.67 -17.42
CA VAL A 395 4.99 8.44 -16.64
C VAL A 395 3.53 8.01 -16.72
N GLU A 396 2.60 8.97 -16.68
CA GLU A 396 1.16 8.72 -16.77
C GLU A 396 0.77 8.05 -18.09
N GLU A 397 1.44 8.40 -19.18
CA GLU A 397 1.20 7.76 -20.48
C GLU A 397 1.70 6.31 -20.54
N VAL A 398 2.67 5.92 -19.67
CA VAL A 398 3.06 4.51 -19.53
C VAL A 398 1.96 3.71 -18.83
N TRP A 399 1.22 4.33 -17.89
CA TRP A 399 0.10 3.69 -17.20
C TRP A 399 -1.13 3.44 -18.09
N GLU A 400 -1.21 4.08 -19.28
CA GLU A 400 -2.27 3.81 -20.26
C GLU A 400 -2.20 2.39 -20.85
N GLY A 401 -1.09 1.69 -20.64
CA GLY A 401 -0.87 0.28 -20.99
C GLY A 401 -0.02 0.06 -22.25
N SER A 402 0.45 -1.18 -22.40
CA SER A 402 1.45 -1.60 -23.39
C SER A 402 1.08 -1.25 -24.85
N GLN A 403 -0.18 -1.40 -25.20
CA GLN A 403 -0.62 -1.14 -26.57
C GLN A 403 -0.49 0.35 -26.93
N GLU A 404 -0.90 1.22 -26.01
CA GLU A 404 -0.85 2.67 -26.22
C GLU A 404 0.61 3.16 -26.14
N LEU A 405 1.39 2.67 -25.18
CA LEU A 405 2.81 2.95 -25.05
C LEU A 405 3.56 2.61 -26.34
N ARG A 406 3.37 1.40 -26.86
CA ARG A 406 3.99 0.95 -28.14
C ARG A 406 3.56 1.83 -29.30
N ARG A 407 2.28 2.22 -29.35
CA ARG A 407 1.74 3.11 -30.39
C ARG A 407 2.46 4.46 -30.38
N LYS A 408 2.58 5.10 -29.20
CA LYS A 408 3.23 6.41 -29.03
C LYS A 408 4.72 6.33 -29.35
N MET A 409 5.41 5.30 -28.82
CA MET A 409 6.84 5.09 -29.08
C MET A 409 7.14 4.88 -30.58
N ALA A 410 6.33 4.07 -31.27
CA ALA A 410 6.47 3.86 -32.71
C ALA A 410 6.30 5.16 -33.50
N GLY A 411 5.30 5.97 -33.16
CA GLY A 411 5.09 7.28 -33.77
C GLY A 411 6.28 8.24 -33.58
N ALA A 412 6.82 8.27 -32.36
CA ALA A 412 7.99 9.11 -32.02
C ALA A 412 9.31 8.61 -32.66
N SER A 413 9.38 7.34 -33.06
CA SER A 413 10.56 6.73 -33.70
C SER A 413 10.70 7.11 -35.19
N VAL A 414 9.70 7.73 -35.79
CA VAL A 414 9.74 8.17 -37.19
C VAL A 414 10.83 9.24 -37.38
N PRO A 415 11.68 9.14 -38.40
CA PRO A 415 12.72 10.14 -38.66
C PRO A 415 12.17 11.56 -38.76
N LYS A 416 12.88 12.52 -38.16
CA LYS A 416 12.43 13.94 -38.10
C LYS A 416 12.04 14.53 -39.47
N SER A 417 12.73 14.12 -40.55
CA SER A 417 12.38 14.56 -41.91
C SER A 417 11.02 14.04 -42.36
N LEU A 418 10.73 12.76 -42.08
CA LEU A 418 9.46 12.13 -42.44
C LEU A 418 8.33 12.65 -41.51
N SER A 419 8.62 12.82 -40.21
CA SER A 419 7.66 13.40 -39.26
C SER A 419 7.24 14.80 -39.66
N LYS A 420 8.20 15.69 -40.03
CA LYS A 420 7.89 17.02 -40.55
C LYS A 420 7.06 16.96 -41.85
N GLY A 421 7.27 15.96 -42.69
CA GLY A 421 6.43 15.69 -43.85
C GLY A 421 4.97 15.41 -43.45
N PHE A 422 4.76 14.47 -42.54
CA PHE A 422 3.43 14.16 -41.99
C PHE A 422 2.74 15.38 -41.40
N ASP A 423 3.44 16.16 -40.55
CA ASP A 423 2.87 17.34 -39.89
C ASP A 423 2.49 18.43 -40.89
N ARG A 424 3.30 18.64 -41.95
CA ARG A 424 2.99 19.58 -43.04
C ARG A 424 1.75 19.14 -43.80
N ASP A 425 1.73 17.87 -44.22
CA ASP A 425 0.69 17.34 -45.07
C ASP A 425 -0.64 17.22 -44.31
N GLN A 426 -0.60 16.85 -43.03
CA GLN A 426 -1.78 16.87 -42.15
C GLN A 426 -2.38 18.27 -42.01
N LYS A 427 -1.54 19.32 -41.81
CA LYS A 427 -2.01 20.72 -41.78
C LYS A 427 -2.61 21.16 -43.12
N GLN A 428 -2.07 20.70 -44.25
CA GLN A 428 -2.65 21.01 -45.56
C GLN A 428 -4.01 20.33 -45.77
N ILE A 429 -4.11 19.03 -45.41
CA ILE A 429 -5.38 18.29 -45.50
C ILE A 429 -6.43 18.90 -44.58
N ALA A 430 -6.09 19.26 -43.35
CA ALA A 430 -7.00 19.91 -42.42
C ALA A 430 -7.59 21.21 -43.00
N LYS A 431 -6.73 22.07 -43.62
CA LYS A 431 -7.19 23.29 -44.32
C LYS A 431 -8.10 22.99 -45.53
N MET A 432 -7.79 21.90 -46.28
CA MET A 432 -8.65 21.51 -47.41
C MET A 432 -10.03 21.05 -46.94
N VAL A 433 -10.09 20.19 -45.91
CA VAL A 433 -11.34 19.70 -45.32
C VAL A 433 -12.15 20.86 -44.73
N GLU A 434 -11.50 21.80 -44.02
CA GLU A 434 -12.19 22.99 -43.48
C GLU A 434 -12.77 23.89 -44.58
N ARG A 435 -12.02 24.08 -45.67
CA ARG A 435 -12.51 24.86 -46.83
C ARG A 435 -13.73 24.20 -47.49
N LEU A 436 -13.70 22.89 -47.70
CA LEU A 436 -14.83 22.11 -48.23
C LEU A 436 -16.01 22.12 -47.23
N GLY A 437 -15.73 22.00 -45.94
CA GLY A 437 -16.73 22.06 -44.88
C GLY A 437 -17.54 23.33 -44.91
N LYS A 438 -16.89 24.51 -45.05
CA LYS A 438 -17.55 25.81 -45.18
C LYS A 438 -18.45 25.92 -46.43
N GLN A 439 -18.12 25.18 -47.49
CA GLN A 439 -18.98 25.14 -48.71
C GLN A 439 -20.16 24.19 -48.51
N ILE A 440 -19.95 23.05 -47.83
CA ILE A 440 -21.02 22.07 -47.54
C ILE A 440 -22.02 22.65 -46.52
N GLU A 441 -21.58 23.36 -45.49
CA GLU A 441 -22.44 24.02 -44.51
C GLU A 441 -23.34 25.09 -45.11
N LYS A 442 -22.90 25.71 -46.21
CA LYS A 442 -23.76 26.66 -46.97
C LYS A 442 -24.87 25.95 -47.74
N LEU A 443 -24.69 24.66 -48.08
CA LEU A 443 -25.72 23.85 -48.74
C LEU A 443 -26.67 23.24 -47.72
N ASP A 444 -26.14 22.73 -46.60
CA ASP A 444 -26.93 22.13 -45.52
C ASP A 444 -26.16 22.16 -44.21
N THR A 445 -26.64 22.91 -43.23
CA THR A 445 -26.04 23.08 -41.92
C THR A 445 -26.01 21.78 -41.08
N THR A 446 -26.89 20.80 -41.39
CA THR A 446 -26.92 19.51 -40.70
C THR A 446 -25.70 18.64 -41.02
N LEU A 447 -24.97 18.93 -42.08
CA LEU A 447 -23.76 18.20 -42.51
C LEU A 447 -22.50 18.60 -41.76
N ALA A 448 -22.53 19.65 -40.93
CA ALA A 448 -21.36 20.08 -40.13
C ALA A 448 -20.75 18.93 -39.31
N GLY A 449 -21.58 18.11 -38.63
CA GLY A 449 -21.12 16.93 -37.88
C GLY A 449 -20.51 15.84 -38.76
N THR A 450 -20.84 15.76 -40.04
CA THR A 450 -20.23 14.81 -41.00
C THR A 450 -18.85 15.28 -41.42
N VAL A 451 -18.68 16.58 -41.64
CA VAL A 451 -17.37 17.18 -41.97
C VAL A 451 -16.37 16.95 -40.82
N GLU A 452 -16.81 17.17 -39.57
CA GLU A 452 -15.96 16.93 -38.40
C GLU A 452 -15.56 15.45 -38.21
N ARG A 453 -16.52 14.53 -38.43
CA ARG A 453 -16.24 13.08 -38.42
C ARG A 453 -15.23 12.68 -39.51
N THR A 454 -15.35 13.23 -40.71
CA THR A 454 -14.42 12.99 -41.82
C THR A 454 -13.05 13.51 -41.49
N LYS A 455 -12.92 14.69 -40.90
CA LYS A 455 -11.64 15.25 -40.44
C LYS A 455 -10.96 14.32 -39.45
N LYS A 456 -11.66 13.91 -38.40
CA LYS A 456 -11.15 12.95 -37.40
C LYS A 456 -10.75 11.60 -38.03
N GLY A 457 -11.50 11.10 -39.00
CA GLY A 457 -11.17 9.89 -39.74
C GLY A 457 -9.86 10.00 -40.53
N ILE A 458 -9.65 11.12 -41.19
CA ILE A 458 -8.41 11.38 -41.95
C ILE A 458 -7.21 11.49 -40.98
N ASP A 459 -7.35 12.25 -39.91
CA ASP A 459 -6.30 12.39 -38.89
C ASP A 459 -5.93 11.03 -38.29
N PHE A 460 -6.91 10.20 -37.99
CA PHE A 460 -6.70 8.83 -37.51
C PHE A 460 -5.92 7.97 -38.52
N HIS A 461 -6.26 8.01 -39.80
CA HIS A 461 -5.56 7.22 -40.81
C HIS A 461 -4.13 7.70 -41.08
N LEU A 462 -3.90 9.01 -41.05
CA LEU A 462 -2.53 9.58 -41.16
C LEU A 462 -1.66 9.15 -39.97
N GLU A 463 -2.20 9.18 -38.76
CA GLU A 463 -1.51 8.72 -37.57
C GLU A 463 -1.23 7.20 -37.61
N GLN A 464 -2.17 6.40 -38.09
CA GLN A 464 -1.92 4.97 -38.33
C GLN A 464 -0.79 4.72 -39.34
N LEU A 465 -0.69 5.52 -40.39
CA LEU A 465 0.37 5.38 -41.38
C LEU A 465 1.72 5.77 -40.77
N ARG A 466 1.78 6.84 -39.97
CA ARG A 466 2.98 7.25 -39.20
C ARG A 466 3.47 6.12 -38.30
N GLN A 467 2.56 5.48 -37.58
CA GLN A 467 2.89 4.35 -36.70
C GLN A 467 3.39 3.11 -37.45
N LYS A 468 2.79 2.79 -38.61
CA LYS A 468 3.26 1.68 -39.46
C LYS A 468 4.70 1.94 -39.96
N ALA A 469 5.00 3.20 -40.33
CA ALA A 469 6.36 3.57 -40.74
C ALA A 469 7.35 3.44 -39.57
N GLY A 470 6.96 3.85 -38.36
CA GLY A 470 7.77 3.66 -37.15
C GLY A 470 8.04 2.19 -36.83
N ARG A 471 7.00 1.33 -36.88
CA ARG A 471 7.15 -0.13 -36.66
C ARG A 471 8.06 -0.80 -37.71
N ALA A 472 7.95 -0.42 -38.97
CA ALA A 472 8.80 -0.97 -40.02
C ALA A 472 10.28 -0.61 -39.79
N LEU A 473 10.55 0.57 -39.27
CA LEU A 473 11.91 0.98 -38.88
C LEU A 473 12.41 0.18 -37.67
N ASP A 474 11.57 -0.03 -36.69
CA ASP A 474 11.91 -0.75 -35.45
C ASP A 474 12.17 -2.24 -35.70
N GLN A 475 11.37 -2.89 -36.55
CA GLN A 475 11.61 -4.30 -36.96
C GLN A 475 13.01 -4.48 -37.52
N ARG A 476 13.61 -3.43 -38.11
CA ARG A 476 15.00 -3.46 -38.64
C ARG A 476 16.05 -3.25 -37.53
N LEU A 477 15.70 -2.59 -36.43
CA LEU A 477 16.66 -2.17 -35.40
C LEU A 477 16.53 -2.96 -34.08
N GLY A 478 15.41 -3.61 -33.80
CA GLY A 478 15.16 -4.42 -32.58
C GLY A 478 15.21 -3.67 -31.24
N VAL A 479 15.21 -2.34 -31.27
CA VAL A 479 15.50 -1.50 -30.09
C VAL A 479 14.23 -1.09 -29.35
N LEU A 480 13.12 -0.94 -30.07
CA LEU A 480 11.86 -0.43 -29.47
C LEU A 480 11.33 -1.37 -28.39
N ALA A 481 11.31 -2.68 -28.66
CA ALA A 481 10.81 -3.69 -27.74
C ALA A 481 11.59 -3.70 -26.40
N SER A 482 12.92 -3.52 -26.45
CA SER A 482 13.75 -3.43 -25.25
C SER A 482 13.47 -2.14 -24.45
N HIS A 483 13.20 -1.04 -25.11
CA HIS A 483 12.85 0.23 -24.45
C HIS A 483 11.46 0.17 -23.84
N GLU A 484 10.47 -0.38 -24.55
CA GLU A 484 9.13 -0.64 -24.06
C GLU A 484 9.18 -1.52 -22.81
N GLN A 485 9.89 -2.67 -22.90
CA GLN A 485 10.03 -3.57 -21.75
C GLN A 485 10.63 -2.87 -20.53
N HIS A 486 11.66 -2.03 -20.72
CA HIS A 486 12.26 -1.29 -19.60
C HIS A 486 11.25 -0.35 -18.94
N LEU A 487 10.52 0.45 -19.74
CA LEU A 487 9.53 1.39 -19.21
C LEU A 487 8.36 0.67 -18.51
N GLU A 488 7.84 -0.40 -19.11
CA GLU A 488 6.75 -1.18 -18.51
C GLU A 488 7.19 -1.89 -17.24
N SER A 489 8.33 -2.60 -17.29
CA SER A 489 8.83 -3.33 -16.12
C SER A 489 9.12 -2.42 -14.94
N LEU A 490 9.54 -1.17 -15.16
CA LEU A 490 9.82 -0.23 -14.09
C LEU A 490 8.58 0.57 -13.67
N LEU A 491 7.81 1.12 -14.62
CA LEU A 491 6.81 2.15 -14.33
C LEU A 491 5.37 1.62 -14.28
N ASN A 492 5.11 0.47 -14.90
CA ASN A 492 3.78 -0.17 -14.94
C ASN A 492 3.89 -1.71 -14.82
N PRO A 493 4.66 -2.23 -13.84
CA PRO A 493 4.88 -3.66 -13.66
C PRO A 493 3.53 -4.37 -13.46
N HIS A 494 3.33 -5.50 -14.17
CA HIS A 494 2.09 -6.27 -14.12
C HIS A 494 0.79 -5.46 -14.36
N LYS A 495 0.89 -4.30 -15.03
CA LYS A 495 -0.19 -3.32 -15.23
C LYS A 495 -0.67 -2.64 -13.93
N GLY A 496 0.16 -2.65 -12.91
CA GLY A 496 -0.07 -2.02 -11.61
C GLY A 496 0.87 -0.84 -11.36
N LEU A 497 0.60 -0.08 -10.31
CA LEU A 497 1.52 0.96 -9.83
C LEU A 497 2.82 0.31 -9.32
N GLN A 498 3.97 0.89 -9.66
CA GLN A 498 5.28 0.42 -9.24
C GLN A 498 5.35 0.07 -7.74
N GLU A 499 4.85 0.94 -6.89
CA GLU A 499 4.88 0.77 -5.44
C GLU A 499 4.09 -0.44 -4.91
N ARG A 500 3.16 -0.95 -5.70
CA ARG A 500 2.32 -2.11 -5.34
C ARG A 500 2.92 -3.44 -5.81
N GLU A 501 3.78 -3.38 -6.80
CA GLU A 501 4.29 -4.56 -7.50
C GLU A 501 5.77 -4.83 -7.20
N LEU A 502 6.58 -3.78 -7.03
CA LEU A 502 8.02 -3.91 -6.90
C LEU A 502 8.48 -3.80 -5.44
N CYS A 503 9.44 -4.64 -5.08
CA CYS A 503 10.27 -4.45 -3.91
C CYS A 503 11.15 -3.19 -4.06
N LEU A 504 11.31 -2.44 -2.98
CA LEU A 504 12.06 -1.18 -3.01
C LEU A 504 13.59 -1.41 -2.96
N LEU A 505 14.06 -2.51 -2.38
CA LEU A 505 15.49 -2.73 -2.10
C LEU A 505 16.41 -2.53 -3.33
N PRO A 506 16.11 -3.07 -4.53
CA PRO A 506 16.96 -2.85 -5.70
C PRO A 506 17.05 -1.39 -6.14
N LEU A 507 15.97 -0.64 -5.98
CA LEU A 507 15.94 0.79 -6.32
C LEU A 507 16.71 1.61 -5.31
N LEU A 508 16.65 1.26 -4.03
CA LEU A 508 17.47 1.89 -2.98
C LEU A 508 18.96 1.57 -3.15
N ALA A 509 19.33 0.33 -3.52
CA ALA A 509 20.71 -0.04 -3.80
C ALA A 509 21.34 0.87 -4.87
N ARG A 510 20.60 1.13 -5.95
CA ARG A 510 21.03 2.02 -7.04
C ARG A 510 21.03 3.50 -6.67
N TRP A 511 20.15 3.90 -5.73
CA TRP A 511 20.10 5.28 -5.28
C TRP A 511 21.24 5.63 -4.33
N GLY A 512 21.74 4.64 -3.58
CA GLY A 512 22.76 4.81 -2.56
C GLY A 512 22.18 5.05 -1.16
N THR A 513 23.08 5.24 -0.18
CA THR A 513 22.76 5.29 1.26
C THR A 513 21.75 6.38 1.65
N ASP A 514 21.67 7.48 0.91
CA ASP A 514 20.81 8.61 1.24
C ASP A 514 19.36 8.48 0.71
N GLY A 515 19.08 7.47 -0.11
CA GLY A 515 17.80 7.32 -0.81
C GLY A 515 16.59 7.25 0.13
N SER A 516 16.68 6.49 1.22
CA SER A 516 15.59 6.37 2.20
C SER A 516 15.32 7.68 2.95
N GLY A 517 16.36 8.43 3.32
CA GLY A 517 16.26 9.73 3.97
C GLY A 517 15.63 10.80 3.07
N GLU A 518 15.94 10.77 1.77
CA GLU A 518 15.30 11.66 0.80
C GLU A 518 13.81 11.35 0.60
N LEU A 519 13.43 10.07 0.56
CA LEU A 519 12.02 9.66 0.52
C LEU A 519 11.29 10.07 1.80
N GLN A 520 11.92 9.91 2.98
CA GLN A 520 11.33 10.31 4.26
C GLN A 520 10.97 11.81 4.25
N LYS A 521 11.83 12.68 3.76
CA LYS A 521 11.56 14.13 3.65
C LYS A 521 10.34 14.45 2.77
N LEU A 522 10.04 13.60 1.78
CA LEU A 522 8.86 13.74 0.94
C LEU A 522 7.57 13.25 1.63
N CYS A 523 7.67 12.45 2.68
CA CYS A 523 6.55 11.98 3.50
C CYS A 523 6.00 13.03 4.48
N SER A 524 6.46 14.28 4.42
CA SER A 524 6.03 15.38 5.28
C SER A 524 4.52 15.62 5.23
N SER A 525 3.95 16.03 6.37
CA SER A 525 2.53 16.35 6.53
C SER A 525 2.02 17.39 5.53
N LYS A 526 2.88 18.33 5.10
CA LYS A 526 2.56 19.33 4.08
C LYS A 526 2.38 18.76 2.68
N LYS A 527 2.77 17.52 2.49
CA LYS A 527 2.77 16.80 1.21
C LYS A 527 1.84 15.59 1.23
N LEU A 528 1.12 15.36 2.33
CA LEU A 528 0.12 14.29 2.42
C LEU A 528 -0.94 14.43 1.32
N GLY A 529 -1.46 13.30 0.85
CA GLY A 529 -2.44 13.29 -0.24
C GLY A 529 -1.84 13.40 -1.64
N HIS A 530 -0.51 13.23 -1.78
CA HIS A 530 0.18 13.24 -3.08
C HIS A 530 0.95 11.94 -3.33
N HIS A 531 1.08 11.63 -4.60
CA HIS A 531 2.01 10.64 -5.13
C HIS A 531 3.16 11.36 -5.84
N PHE A 532 4.38 10.93 -5.64
CA PHE A 532 5.56 11.59 -6.16
C PHE A 532 6.22 10.76 -7.26
N ILE A 533 6.45 11.39 -8.41
CA ILE A 533 7.35 10.84 -9.43
C ILE A 533 8.74 11.42 -9.14
N VAL A 534 9.69 10.53 -8.84
CA VAL A 534 11.04 10.90 -8.37
C VAL A 534 12.07 10.35 -9.33
N SER A 535 12.87 11.23 -9.94
CA SER A 535 14.00 10.84 -10.77
C SER A 535 15.17 10.42 -9.87
N LEU A 536 15.64 9.19 -10.04
CA LEU A 536 16.86 8.70 -9.41
C LEU A 536 18.10 9.36 -10.07
N PRO A 537 19.16 9.61 -9.31
CA PRO A 537 20.38 10.23 -9.79
C PRO A 537 21.09 9.46 -10.91
#